data_7ab99bc33c12a8e762e907c4440028cd
#
_entry.id   7ab99bc33c12a8e762e907c4440028cd
#
_cell.length_a   1.000
_cell.length_b   1.000
_cell.length_c   1.000
_cell.angle_alpha   90.00
_cell.angle_beta   90.00
_cell.angle_gamma   90.00
#
_symmetry.space_group_name_H-M   'P 1'
#
loop_
_entity.id
_entity.type
_entity.pdbx_description
1 polymer ?
#
loop_
_entity_poly.entity_id
_entity_poly.type
_entity_poly.pdbx_seq_one_letter_code
_entity_poly.pdbx_strand_id
1 'polypeptide(L)'
;MTTIKMRLVTALGGLLLAGGAQAASEKLYLFNWTQYMDPAIIQAFEDKYDVEVVQNYFNSLPEMFAKLKAGGVSQYDIIVPSNYYVPRLIQTGMVQKLDKSKLPNFDNIMDKFRDTSYDPGSDYTAAYQYGVTGIVYNAETFPDAPKSWSLLFDPEVNSNYPFGMMGDGQVSMGAACAYLGHGYDCTGLDAWKESAKLLLKTKQRSNFSGFVDGTPALQQLARGVTHVSLSYNGDYLFYKEENPDTFKNIKFMIPDEGTELWVDSMMIPAKAPHPDLAHKFINFILDPEIGAQLSNYNYYSSPNAAATPYLDKVLTQPPVTPADSDIDKLHFTPSLEGDKLQTFNQLWTEVQSR
;
A
#
# COMPACT_ATOMS: atom_id res chain seq x y z
N MET A 1 -49.15 12.08 -84.92
CA MET A 1 -48.30 12.71 -83.88
C MET A 1 -48.75 12.08 -82.55
N THR A 2 -48.01 11.09 -82.10
CA THR A 2 -48.40 10.23 -80.98
C THR A 2 -47.39 10.46 -79.85
N THR A 3 -47.83 11.05 -78.75
CA THR A 3 -47.06 11.36 -77.56
C THR A 3 -47.02 10.18 -76.60
N ILE A 4 -45.86 9.56 -76.41
CA ILE A 4 -45.60 8.51 -75.42
C ILE A 4 -45.32 9.16 -74.06
N LYS A 5 -46.18 8.87 -73.04
CA LYS A 5 -45.96 9.20 -71.64
C LYS A 5 -45.17 8.11 -70.96
N MET A 6 -43.95 8.39 -70.59
CA MET A 6 -43.08 7.55 -69.77
C MET A 6 -43.41 7.73 -68.30
N ARG A 7 -43.84 6.66 -67.63
CA ARG A 7 -44.09 6.65 -66.17
C ARG A 7 -42.76 6.22 -65.47
N LEU A 8 -42.23 7.13 -64.68
CA LEU A 8 -41.10 6.86 -63.78
C LEU A 8 -41.64 6.19 -62.50
N VAL A 9 -41.20 4.96 -62.25
CA VAL A 9 -41.45 4.24 -60.99
C VAL A 9 -40.25 4.45 -60.09
N THR A 10 -40.40 5.28 -59.05
CA THR A 10 -39.39 5.49 -58.03
C THR A 10 -39.55 4.43 -56.95
N ALA A 11 -38.69 3.44 -56.92
CA ALA A 11 -38.60 2.48 -55.81
C ALA A 11 -37.76 3.12 -54.70
N LEU A 12 -38.41 3.51 -53.59
CA LEU A 12 -37.73 3.90 -52.36
C LEU A 12 -37.32 2.62 -51.59
N GLY A 13 -36.08 2.25 -51.74
CA GLY A 13 -35.45 1.21 -50.86
C GLY A 13 -35.09 1.85 -49.52
N GLY A 14 -35.86 1.62 -48.49
CA GLY A 14 -35.51 2.00 -47.12
C GLY A 14 -34.40 1.10 -46.59
N LEU A 15 -33.16 1.57 -46.53
CA LEU A 15 -32.11 0.95 -45.72
C LEU A 15 -32.40 1.26 -44.24
N LEU A 16 -32.92 0.31 -43.51
CA LEU A 16 -32.90 0.33 -42.04
C LEU A 16 -31.46 0.08 -41.58
N LEU A 17 -30.73 1.19 -41.34
CA LEU A 17 -29.50 1.15 -40.53
C LEU A 17 -29.91 0.81 -39.10
N ALA A 18 -29.86 -0.47 -38.73
CA ALA A 18 -29.84 -0.90 -37.36
C ALA A 18 -28.47 -0.43 -36.78
N GLY A 19 -28.40 0.81 -36.33
CA GLY A 19 -27.32 1.29 -35.48
C GLY A 19 -27.41 0.55 -34.17
N GLY A 20 -26.60 -0.49 -33.99
CA GLY A 20 -26.36 -1.07 -32.67
C GLY A 20 -25.82 0.06 -31.79
N ALA A 21 -26.63 0.56 -30.88
CA ALA A 21 -26.15 1.37 -29.79
C ALA A 21 -25.22 0.44 -28.97
N GLN A 22 -23.91 0.57 -29.19
CA GLN A 22 -22.94 -0.04 -28.31
C GLN A 22 -23.16 0.61 -26.96
N ALA A 23 -23.76 -0.12 -26.02
CA ALA A 23 -23.89 0.34 -24.65
C ALA A 23 -22.46 0.66 -24.18
N ALA A 24 -22.25 1.86 -23.64
CA ALA A 24 -20.97 2.19 -23.02
C ALA A 24 -20.68 1.11 -21.97
N SER A 25 -19.48 0.55 -21.99
CA SER A 25 -19.08 -0.46 -20.99
C SER A 25 -19.22 0.15 -19.59
N GLU A 26 -19.72 -0.63 -18.65
CA GLU A 26 -19.78 -0.24 -17.23
C GLU A 26 -18.36 0.05 -16.75
N LYS A 27 -18.18 1.07 -15.89
CA LYS A 27 -16.86 1.46 -15.41
C LYS A 27 -16.69 1.16 -13.94
N LEU A 28 -15.52 0.64 -13.56
CA LEU A 28 -15.07 0.50 -12.18
C LEU A 28 -14.03 1.58 -11.89
N TYR A 29 -14.23 2.38 -10.85
CA TYR A 29 -13.28 3.40 -10.44
C TYR A 29 -12.44 2.94 -9.24
N LEU A 30 -11.19 2.55 -9.51
CA LEU A 30 -10.21 2.10 -8.52
C LEU A 30 -9.33 3.28 -8.08
N PHE A 31 -9.25 3.55 -6.77
CA PHE A 31 -8.37 4.54 -6.18
C PHE A 31 -7.32 3.85 -5.31
N ASN A 32 -6.12 3.71 -5.85
CA ASN A 32 -5.04 2.85 -5.34
C ASN A 32 -3.72 3.62 -5.21
N TRP A 33 -2.72 2.98 -4.66
CA TRP A 33 -1.33 3.43 -4.69
C TRP A 33 -0.76 3.35 -6.11
N THR A 34 0.24 4.18 -6.40
CA THR A 34 0.96 4.13 -7.68
C THR A 34 1.76 2.83 -7.79
N GLN A 35 1.76 2.20 -8.98
CA GLN A 35 2.50 0.96 -9.30
C GLN A 35 2.15 -0.25 -8.40
N TYR A 36 0.93 -0.33 -7.93
CA TYR A 36 0.48 -1.32 -6.95
C TYR A 36 -0.56 -2.30 -7.52
N MET A 37 -0.69 -2.36 -8.85
CA MET A 37 -1.59 -3.23 -9.58
C MET A 37 -0.95 -3.69 -10.89
N ASP A 38 -0.94 -5.00 -11.14
CA ASP A 38 -0.51 -5.56 -12.42
C ASP A 38 -1.51 -5.19 -13.54
N PRO A 39 -1.08 -4.51 -14.62
CA PRO A 39 -1.95 -4.20 -15.75
C PRO A 39 -2.62 -5.43 -16.38
N ALA A 40 -1.97 -6.59 -16.33
CA ALA A 40 -2.54 -7.83 -16.87
C ALA A 40 -3.74 -8.31 -16.04
N ILE A 41 -3.76 -8.07 -14.73
CA ILE A 41 -4.92 -8.36 -13.85
C ILE A 41 -6.10 -7.45 -14.22
N ILE A 42 -5.83 -6.16 -14.47
CA ILE A 42 -6.86 -5.22 -14.93
C ILE A 42 -7.48 -5.70 -16.23
N GLN A 43 -6.66 -6.02 -17.24
CA GLN A 43 -7.14 -6.50 -18.53
C GLN A 43 -7.94 -7.78 -18.38
N ALA A 44 -7.50 -8.74 -17.56
CA ALA A 44 -8.23 -9.99 -17.31
C ALA A 44 -9.59 -9.77 -16.64
N PHE A 45 -9.70 -8.76 -15.77
CA PHE A 45 -10.97 -8.38 -15.17
C PHE A 45 -11.91 -7.73 -16.19
N GLU A 46 -11.39 -6.80 -17.00
CA GLU A 46 -12.12 -6.12 -18.07
C GLU A 46 -12.69 -7.11 -19.08
N ASP A 47 -11.85 -8.04 -19.55
CA ASP A 47 -12.24 -9.08 -20.50
C ASP A 47 -13.30 -10.04 -19.91
N LYS A 48 -13.19 -10.38 -18.62
CA LYS A 48 -14.10 -11.30 -17.94
C LYS A 48 -15.49 -10.72 -17.72
N TYR A 49 -15.59 -9.42 -17.45
CA TYR A 49 -16.84 -8.79 -17.02
C TYR A 49 -17.40 -7.79 -18.04
N ASP A 50 -16.71 -7.58 -19.18
CA ASP A 50 -17.06 -6.59 -20.22
C ASP A 50 -17.22 -5.16 -19.65
N VAL A 51 -16.22 -4.71 -18.90
CA VAL A 51 -16.19 -3.43 -18.20
C VAL A 51 -14.87 -2.70 -18.46
N GLU A 52 -14.79 -1.42 -18.11
CA GLU A 52 -13.57 -0.62 -18.13
C GLU A 52 -13.15 -0.32 -16.67
N VAL A 53 -11.86 -0.54 -16.31
CA VAL A 53 -11.31 -0.18 -15.00
C VAL A 53 -10.53 1.13 -15.09
N VAL A 54 -11.08 2.18 -14.48
CA VAL A 54 -10.44 3.50 -14.42
C VAL A 54 -9.61 3.58 -13.15
N GLN A 55 -8.28 3.54 -13.30
CA GLN A 55 -7.36 3.65 -12.18
C GLN A 55 -7.07 5.12 -11.84
N ASN A 56 -7.20 5.46 -10.57
CA ASN A 56 -6.78 6.72 -9.97
C ASN A 56 -5.77 6.41 -8.87
N TYR A 57 -4.86 7.35 -8.62
CA TYR A 57 -3.75 7.10 -7.71
C TYR A 57 -3.65 8.17 -6.62
N PHE A 58 -3.11 7.77 -5.47
CA PHE A 58 -2.67 8.66 -4.41
C PHE A 58 -1.27 8.26 -3.96
N ASN A 59 -0.56 9.20 -3.33
CA ASN A 59 0.80 9.00 -2.85
C ASN A 59 0.89 9.00 -1.32
N SER A 60 -0.22 9.34 -0.64
CA SER A 60 -0.29 9.30 0.82
C SER A 60 -1.73 9.12 1.30
N LEU A 61 -1.89 8.53 2.48
CA LEU A 61 -3.21 8.35 3.09
C LEU A 61 -3.91 9.68 3.47
N PRO A 62 -3.19 10.74 3.93
CA PRO A 62 -3.80 12.06 4.07
C PRO A 62 -4.37 12.62 2.77
N GLU A 63 -3.68 12.43 1.63
CA GLU A 63 -4.18 12.83 0.31
C GLU A 63 -5.46 12.07 -0.06
N MET A 64 -5.44 10.73 0.07
CA MET A 64 -6.60 9.88 -0.17
C MET A 64 -7.81 10.33 0.67
N PHE A 65 -7.60 10.51 1.98
CA PHE A 65 -8.65 10.92 2.91
C PHE A 65 -9.23 12.30 2.57
N ALA A 66 -8.37 13.26 2.20
CA ALA A 66 -8.81 14.59 1.78
C ALA A 66 -9.66 14.54 0.50
N LYS A 67 -9.28 13.73 -0.49
CA LYS A 67 -10.06 13.51 -1.71
C LYS A 67 -11.43 12.88 -1.43
N LEU A 68 -11.48 11.86 -0.55
CA LEU A 68 -12.75 11.25 -0.13
C LEU A 68 -13.67 12.27 0.55
N LYS A 69 -13.12 13.08 1.46
CA LYS A 69 -13.85 14.14 2.16
C LYS A 69 -14.36 15.23 1.20
N ALA A 70 -13.63 15.52 0.14
CA ALA A 70 -14.02 16.49 -0.90
C ALA A 70 -15.07 15.96 -1.90
N GLY A 71 -15.66 14.77 -1.65
CA GLY A 71 -16.71 14.18 -2.49
C GLY A 71 -16.30 12.87 -3.18
N GLY A 72 -15.05 12.41 -3.02
CA GLY A 72 -14.54 11.16 -3.59
C GLY A 72 -15.33 9.91 -3.19
N VAL A 73 -16.06 9.96 -2.07
CA VAL A 73 -16.95 8.87 -1.63
C VAL A 73 -18.05 8.49 -2.64
N SER A 74 -18.32 9.34 -3.61
CA SER A 74 -19.27 9.10 -4.72
C SER A 74 -18.58 9.04 -6.09
N GLN A 75 -17.25 9.05 -6.14
CA GLN A 75 -16.46 9.02 -7.38
C GLN A 75 -15.69 7.73 -7.55
N TYR A 76 -15.41 7.03 -6.47
CA TYR A 76 -14.65 5.77 -6.48
C TYR A 76 -15.52 4.60 -6.05
N ASP A 77 -15.23 3.44 -6.62
CA ASP A 77 -15.88 2.16 -6.28
C ASP A 77 -15.05 1.37 -5.27
N ILE A 78 -13.73 1.48 -5.35
CA ILE A 78 -12.78 0.82 -4.45
C ILE A 78 -11.69 1.81 -4.05
N ILE A 79 -11.31 1.77 -2.78
CA ILE A 79 -10.13 2.43 -2.21
C ILE A 79 -9.25 1.40 -1.52
N VAL A 80 -7.94 1.66 -1.44
CA VAL A 80 -6.96 0.72 -0.87
C VAL A 80 -6.14 1.40 0.23
N PRO A 81 -6.70 1.66 1.42
CA PRO A 81 -5.98 2.24 2.54
C PRO A 81 -5.16 1.21 3.32
N SER A 82 -4.12 1.68 4.01
CA SER A 82 -3.43 0.90 5.04
C SER A 82 -4.23 0.82 6.35
N ASN A 83 -3.97 -0.23 7.11
CA ASN A 83 -4.70 -0.64 8.31
C ASN A 83 -4.97 0.51 9.30
N TYR A 84 -4.01 1.39 9.56
CA TYR A 84 -4.16 2.45 10.56
C TYR A 84 -5.10 3.61 10.14
N TYR A 85 -5.52 3.68 8.86
CA TYR A 85 -6.58 4.59 8.40
C TYR A 85 -7.97 3.96 8.39
N VAL A 86 -8.08 2.64 8.45
CA VAL A 86 -9.37 1.92 8.41
C VAL A 86 -10.34 2.38 9.48
N PRO A 87 -9.98 2.44 10.79
CA PRO A 87 -10.91 2.90 11.83
C PRO A 87 -11.45 4.30 11.56
N ARG A 88 -10.60 5.21 11.09
CA ARG A 88 -10.99 6.58 10.76
C ARG A 88 -11.99 6.66 9.60
N LEU A 89 -11.82 5.83 8.57
CA LEU A 89 -12.75 5.75 7.44
C LEU A 89 -14.11 5.20 7.88
N ILE A 90 -14.11 4.19 8.76
CA ILE A 90 -15.33 3.61 9.33
C ILE A 90 -16.07 4.64 10.19
N GLN A 91 -15.40 5.27 11.13
CA GLN A 91 -15.99 6.23 12.07
C GLN A 91 -16.54 7.48 11.39
N THR A 92 -15.89 7.93 10.31
CA THR A 92 -16.37 9.07 9.53
C THR A 92 -17.48 8.72 8.54
N GLY A 93 -17.89 7.42 8.48
CA GLY A 93 -18.95 6.95 7.58
C GLY A 93 -18.57 7.08 6.09
N MET A 94 -17.27 7.05 5.76
CA MET A 94 -16.79 7.17 4.38
C MET A 94 -16.79 5.86 3.61
N VAL A 95 -17.00 4.74 4.29
CA VAL A 95 -17.02 3.40 3.72
C VAL A 95 -18.28 2.65 4.12
N GLN A 96 -18.69 1.67 3.31
CA GLN A 96 -19.81 0.78 3.57
C GLN A 96 -19.32 -0.62 3.90
N LYS A 97 -20.17 -1.41 4.59
CA LYS A 97 -19.88 -2.81 4.87
C LYS A 97 -19.80 -3.62 3.58
N LEU A 98 -18.91 -4.59 3.58
CA LEU A 98 -18.82 -5.60 2.54
C LEU A 98 -19.98 -6.61 2.67
N ASP A 99 -20.61 -6.92 1.55
CA ASP A 99 -21.54 -8.03 1.46
C ASP A 99 -20.74 -9.32 1.20
N LYS A 100 -20.41 -10.03 2.28
CA LYS A 100 -19.62 -11.27 2.19
C LYS A 100 -20.29 -12.38 1.37
N SER A 101 -21.61 -12.34 1.19
CA SER A 101 -22.30 -13.30 0.31
C SER A 101 -21.89 -13.15 -1.17
N LYS A 102 -21.33 -12.00 -1.54
CA LYS A 102 -20.79 -11.71 -2.88
C LYS A 102 -19.29 -12.00 -3.00
N LEU A 103 -18.64 -12.45 -1.93
CA LEU A 103 -17.21 -12.67 -1.83
C LEU A 103 -16.87 -14.13 -1.50
N PRO A 104 -17.20 -15.11 -2.36
CA PRO A 104 -16.93 -16.51 -2.09
C PRO A 104 -15.44 -16.83 -1.83
N ASN A 105 -14.52 -15.99 -2.33
CA ASN A 105 -13.07 -16.12 -2.09
C ASN A 105 -12.59 -15.45 -0.80
N PHE A 106 -13.50 -14.88 0.01
CA PHE A 106 -13.12 -14.16 1.23
C PHE A 106 -12.39 -15.06 2.25
N ASP A 107 -12.78 -16.33 2.32
CA ASP A 107 -12.17 -17.31 3.22
C ASP A 107 -10.74 -17.71 2.82
N ASN A 108 -10.27 -17.32 1.63
CA ASN A 108 -8.88 -17.47 1.23
C ASN A 108 -7.93 -16.51 2.00
N ILE A 109 -8.45 -15.44 2.59
CA ILE A 109 -7.66 -14.52 3.42
C ILE A 109 -7.18 -15.25 4.68
N MET A 110 -5.88 -15.13 4.99
CA MET A 110 -5.27 -15.71 6.19
C MET A 110 -5.99 -15.25 7.46
N ASP A 111 -6.15 -16.12 8.46
CA ASP A 111 -6.85 -15.83 9.71
C ASP A 111 -6.31 -14.58 10.42
N LYS A 112 -4.98 -14.39 10.42
CA LYS A 112 -4.33 -13.22 11.03
C LYS A 112 -4.73 -11.87 10.41
N PHE A 113 -5.33 -11.86 9.22
CA PHE A 113 -5.82 -10.67 8.51
C PHE A 113 -7.34 -10.62 8.43
N ARG A 114 -8.02 -11.57 9.09
CA ARG A 114 -9.47 -11.56 9.35
C ARG A 114 -9.72 -11.23 10.82
N ASP A 115 -10.80 -10.53 11.12
CA ASP A 115 -11.18 -10.13 12.48
C ASP A 115 -10.06 -9.37 13.22
N THR A 116 -9.48 -8.39 12.54
CA THR A 116 -8.36 -7.60 13.05
C THR A 116 -8.84 -6.51 14.03
N SER A 117 -7.92 -6.00 14.87
CA SER A 117 -8.23 -4.91 15.81
C SER A 117 -8.68 -3.62 15.14
N TYR A 118 -8.29 -3.38 13.88
CA TYR A 118 -8.69 -2.20 13.11
C TYR A 118 -10.03 -2.37 12.37
N ASP A 119 -10.51 -3.59 12.19
CA ASP A 119 -11.84 -3.90 11.62
C ASP A 119 -12.36 -5.23 12.19
N PRO A 120 -12.89 -5.22 13.45
CA PRO A 120 -13.45 -6.41 14.07
C PRO A 120 -14.56 -7.03 13.21
N GLY A 121 -14.46 -8.35 13.00
CA GLY A 121 -15.36 -9.10 12.13
C GLY A 121 -15.06 -8.92 10.64
N SER A 122 -14.06 -8.12 10.23
CA SER A 122 -13.75 -7.79 8.83
C SER A 122 -15.01 -7.36 8.05
N ASP A 123 -15.76 -6.44 8.65
CA ASP A 123 -17.01 -5.97 8.07
C ASP A 123 -16.80 -5.02 6.89
N TYR A 124 -15.65 -4.34 6.84
CA TYR A 124 -15.38 -3.25 5.88
C TYR A 124 -14.17 -3.52 4.99
N THR A 125 -13.29 -4.44 5.37
CA THR A 125 -12.00 -4.66 4.72
C THR A 125 -11.90 -6.06 4.11
N ALA A 126 -11.27 -6.11 2.93
CA ALA A 126 -10.70 -7.33 2.35
C ALA A 126 -9.21 -7.11 2.17
N ALA A 127 -8.38 -7.82 2.92
CA ALA A 127 -6.93 -7.66 2.86
C ALA A 127 -6.42 -7.87 1.43
N TYR A 128 -5.61 -6.92 0.95
CA TYR A 128 -5.13 -6.83 -0.42
C TYR A 128 -3.68 -7.25 -0.54
N GLN A 129 -2.81 -6.61 0.22
CA GLN A 129 -1.40 -6.94 0.36
C GLN A 129 -0.89 -6.57 1.75
N TYR A 130 0.25 -7.14 2.16
CA TYR A 130 0.91 -6.75 3.39
C TYR A 130 2.42 -6.76 3.25
N GLY A 131 3.09 -6.07 4.13
CA GLY A 131 4.54 -6.04 4.19
C GLY A 131 5.06 -5.51 5.52
N VAL A 132 6.36 -5.41 5.60
CA VAL A 132 7.04 -4.87 6.77
C VAL A 132 7.95 -3.70 6.38
N THR A 133 8.07 -2.74 7.27
CA THR A 133 9.05 -1.68 7.17
C THR A 133 10.31 -2.13 7.90
N GLY A 134 11.48 -1.90 7.32
CA GLY A 134 12.74 -2.28 7.93
C GLY A 134 13.88 -1.35 7.56
N ILE A 135 15.07 -1.72 8.01
CA ILE A 135 16.30 -1.02 7.69
C ILE A 135 16.91 -1.64 6.43
N VAL A 136 17.25 -0.80 5.46
CA VAL A 136 18.11 -1.14 4.33
C VAL A 136 19.47 -0.49 4.51
N TYR A 137 20.52 -1.25 4.30
CA TYR A 137 21.89 -0.78 4.56
C TYR A 137 22.90 -1.40 3.60
N ASN A 138 24.04 -0.73 3.43
CA ASN A 138 25.17 -1.24 2.68
C ASN A 138 26.06 -2.11 3.59
N ALA A 139 26.10 -3.42 3.33
CA ALA A 139 26.85 -4.38 4.13
C ALA A 139 28.38 -4.29 3.94
N GLU A 140 28.90 -3.64 2.91
CA GLU A 140 30.33 -3.31 2.83
C GLU A 140 30.72 -2.23 3.82
N THR A 141 29.79 -1.26 4.04
CA THR A 141 30.00 -0.18 5.01
C THR A 141 29.78 -0.67 6.45
N PHE A 142 28.79 -1.53 6.64
CA PHE A 142 28.42 -2.09 7.94
C PHE A 142 28.44 -3.62 7.89
N PRO A 143 29.64 -4.25 7.83
CA PRO A 143 29.76 -5.72 7.73
C PRO A 143 29.16 -6.44 8.95
N ASP A 144 29.26 -5.83 10.12
CA ASP A 144 28.75 -6.34 11.40
C ASP A 144 27.58 -5.47 11.90
N ALA A 145 26.68 -5.05 10.98
CA ALA A 145 25.54 -4.21 11.32
C ALA A 145 24.71 -4.83 12.45
N PRO A 146 24.46 -4.11 13.56
CA PRO A 146 23.57 -4.59 14.59
C PRO A 146 22.14 -4.69 14.02
N LYS A 147 21.41 -5.73 14.41
CA LYS A 147 20.01 -5.91 14.05
C LYS A 147 19.12 -4.97 14.89
N SER A 148 19.32 -3.66 14.73
CA SER A 148 18.81 -2.63 15.65
C SER A 148 18.60 -1.29 14.94
N TRP A 149 17.62 -0.51 15.41
CA TRP A 149 17.41 0.89 15.05
C TRP A 149 18.61 1.78 15.41
N SER A 150 19.58 1.29 16.19
CA SER A 150 20.82 2.00 16.52
C SER A 150 21.61 2.45 15.29
N LEU A 151 21.51 1.76 14.14
CA LEU A 151 22.11 2.23 12.87
C LEU A 151 21.63 3.62 12.44
N LEU A 152 20.45 4.05 12.87
CA LEU A 152 19.89 5.37 12.59
C LEU A 152 20.10 6.32 13.76
N PHE A 153 19.88 5.85 14.99
CA PHE A 153 19.77 6.73 16.16
C PHE A 153 21.05 6.87 16.98
N ASP A 154 21.96 5.88 16.94
CA ASP A 154 23.17 5.92 17.74
C ASP A 154 24.37 6.48 16.94
N PRO A 155 24.93 7.64 17.36
CA PRO A 155 26.10 8.19 16.70
C PRO A 155 27.39 7.36 16.90
N GLU A 156 27.45 6.46 17.90
CA GLU A 156 28.58 5.57 18.08
C GLU A 156 28.55 4.39 17.09
N VAL A 157 27.35 3.96 16.67
CA VAL A 157 27.15 2.90 15.68
C VAL A 157 27.32 3.44 14.26
N ASN A 158 26.78 4.61 13.96
CA ASN A 158 26.91 5.28 12.66
C ASN A 158 27.33 6.74 12.83
N SER A 159 28.61 7.00 12.98
CA SER A 159 29.14 8.37 13.18
C SER A 159 29.27 9.20 11.89
N ASN A 160 29.57 8.54 10.75
CA ASN A 160 30.09 9.24 9.57
C ASN A 160 29.33 8.95 8.28
N TYR A 161 28.65 7.81 8.17
CA TYR A 161 28.01 7.45 6.91
C TYR A 161 26.64 8.09 6.76
N PRO A 162 26.36 8.70 5.60
CA PRO A 162 25.07 9.33 5.34
C PRO A 162 23.90 8.35 5.48
N PHE A 163 22.83 8.79 6.12
CA PHE A 163 21.62 8.01 6.31
C PHE A 163 20.35 8.85 6.12
N GLY A 164 19.28 8.20 5.67
CA GLY A 164 17.95 8.78 5.52
C GLY A 164 16.92 8.13 6.45
N MET A 165 15.79 8.83 6.65
CA MET A 165 14.63 8.30 7.35
C MET A 165 13.37 8.50 6.51
N MET A 166 12.28 7.81 6.81
CA MET A 166 11.00 8.04 6.13
C MET A 166 10.33 9.33 6.61
N GLY A 167 9.69 10.03 5.67
CA GLY A 167 8.86 11.21 5.92
C GLY A 167 7.50 10.86 6.52
N ASP A 168 7.08 9.59 6.51
CA ASP A 168 5.93 9.13 7.25
C ASP A 168 6.20 9.24 8.76
N GLY A 169 5.40 10.09 9.42
CA GLY A 169 5.57 10.38 10.84
C GLY A 169 5.32 9.17 11.74
N GLN A 170 4.36 8.32 11.41
CA GLN A 170 4.05 7.15 12.24
C GLN A 170 5.16 6.11 12.15
N VAL A 171 5.75 5.93 10.97
CA VAL A 171 6.90 5.04 10.76
C VAL A 171 8.13 5.53 11.53
N SER A 172 8.52 6.79 11.35
CA SER A 172 9.73 7.33 11.98
C SER A 172 9.59 7.49 13.49
N MET A 173 8.42 7.88 13.99
CA MET A 173 8.14 7.94 15.44
C MET A 173 8.06 6.55 16.05
N GLY A 174 7.46 5.56 15.35
CA GLY A 174 7.42 4.18 15.79
C GLY A 174 8.82 3.57 15.93
N ALA A 175 9.68 3.79 14.95
CA ALA A 175 11.09 3.37 15.02
C ALA A 175 11.82 4.00 16.21
N ALA A 176 11.60 5.30 16.48
CA ALA A 176 12.18 5.98 17.64
C ALA A 176 11.62 5.45 18.96
N CYS A 177 10.30 5.18 19.03
CA CYS A 177 9.67 4.54 20.19
C CYS A 177 10.26 3.17 20.48
N ALA A 178 10.40 2.33 19.46
CA ALA A 178 10.98 0.99 19.59
C ALA A 178 12.42 1.07 20.11
N TYR A 179 13.24 1.93 19.52
CA TYR A 179 14.64 2.13 19.96
C TYR A 179 14.76 2.60 21.42
N LEU A 180 13.82 3.43 21.90
CA LEU A 180 13.76 3.90 23.29
C LEU A 180 13.14 2.86 24.27
N GLY A 181 12.71 1.70 23.77
CA GLY A 181 12.10 0.65 24.59
C GLY A 181 10.63 0.86 24.93
N HIS A 182 9.92 1.76 24.23
CA HIS A 182 8.48 2.01 24.42
C HIS A 182 7.59 1.10 23.57
N GLY A 183 8.17 0.24 22.69
CA GLY A 183 7.46 -0.53 21.68
C GLY A 183 7.17 0.29 20.43
N TYR A 184 7.14 -0.37 19.26
CA TYR A 184 6.90 0.30 17.97
C TYR A 184 5.51 0.96 17.89
N ASP A 185 4.52 0.34 18.50
CA ASP A 185 3.11 0.77 18.51
C ASP A 185 2.77 1.75 19.66
N CYS A 186 3.77 2.47 20.16
CA CYS A 186 3.61 3.40 21.27
C CYS A 186 2.55 4.49 20.97
N THR A 187 1.67 4.76 21.94
CA THR A 187 0.63 5.81 21.86
C THR A 187 0.60 6.76 23.06
N GLY A 188 1.61 6.68 23.93
CA GLY A 188 1.74 7.53 25.12
C GLY A 188 2.37 8.88 24.79
N LEU A 189 1.83 9.96 25.36
CA LEU A 189 2.32 11.31 25.13
C LEU A 189 3.81 11.49 25.52
N ASP A 190 4.23 10.90 26.63
CA ASP A 190 5.63 11.03 27.09
C ASP A 190 6.58 10.25 26.17
N ALA A 191 6.20 9.04 25.74
CA ALA A 191 6.94 8.26 24.75
C ALA A 191 7.08 9.04 23.42
N TRP A 192 6.01 9.69 22.95
CA TRP A 192 6.07 10.51 21.74
C TRP A 192 6.98 11.74 21.90
N LYS A 193 6.97 12.40 23.06
CA LYS A 193 7.87 13.54 23.34
C LYS A 193 9.34 13.12 23.35
N GLU A 194 9.64 11.97 23.97
CA GLU A 194 10.99 11.42 23.99
C GLU A 194 11.44 11.02 22.57
N SER A 195 10.57 10.38 21.80
CA SER A 195 10.82 10.00 20.41
C SER A 195 11.03 11.23 19.51
N ALA A 196 10.18 12.25 19.63
CA ALA A 196 10.35 13.52 18.90
C ALA A 196 11.68 14.19 19.25
N LYS A 197 12.08 14.22 20.53
CA LYS A 197 13.38 14.74 20.96
C LYS A 197 14.54 13.94 20.37
N LEU A 198 14.45 12.61 20.32
CA LEU A 198 15.45 11.75 19.68
C LEU A 198 15.56 12.07 18.18
N LEU A 199 14.44 12.16 17.48
CA LEU A 199 14.39 12.50 16.06
C LEU A 199 14.99 13.88 15.76
N LEU A 200 14.66 14.89 16.56
CA LEU A 200 15.27 16.23 16.44
C LEU A 200 16.80 16.19 16.63
N LYS A 201 17.29 15.44 17.63
CA LYS A 201 18.73 15.23 17.84
C LYS A 201 19.37 14.50 16.65
N THR A 202 18.69 13.52 16.10
CA THR A 202 19.14 12.73 14.94
C THR A 202 19.25 13.59 13.69
N LYS A 203 18.26 14.46 13.43
CA LYS A 203 18.30 15.44 12.33
C LYS A 203 19.47 16.42 12.37
N GLN A 204 19.95 16.76 13.56
CA GLN A 204 21.08 17.69 13.73
C GLN A 204 22.43 17.06 13.43
N ARG A 205 22.49 15.76 13.20
CA ARG A 205 23.73 15.06 12.84
C ARG A 205 24.16 15.45 11.43
N SER A 206 25.47 15.71 11.25
CA SER A 206 26.04 16.12 9.95
C SER A 206 25.88 15.09 8.84
N ASN A 207 25.69 13.82 9.20
CA ASN A 207 25.47 12.72 8.27
C ASN A 207 23.98 12.35 8.05
N PHE A 208 23.04 13.13 8.60
CA PHE A 208 21.62 12.98 8.27
C PHE A 208 21.32 13.61 6.90
N SER A 209 20.82 12.80 5.96
CA SER A 209 20.56 13.20 4.56
C SER A 209 19.12 13.67 4.32
N GLY A 210 18.24 13.55 5.30
CA GLY A 210 16.85 14.00 5.20
C GLY A 210 15.82 12.88 5.31
N PHE A 211 14.57 13.30 5.18
CA PHE A 211 13.44 12.37 5.08
C PHE A 211 13.18 12.06 3.60
N VAL A 212 13.15 10.77 3.27
CA VAL A 212 12.95 10.28 1.88
C VAL A 212 12.13 9.01 1.93
N ASP A 213 10.98 9.00 1.25
CA ASP A 213 10.06 7.88 1.22
C ASP A 213 10.25 7.00 -0.02
N GLY A 214 9.97 5.69 0.15
CA GLY A 214 9.82 4.71 -0.91
C GLY A 214 11.04 4.55 -1.82
N THR A 215 10.78 4.36 -3.10
CA THR A 215 11.75 4.15 -4.17
C THR A 215 12.95 5.11 -4.18
N PRO A 216 12.79 6.45 -4.02
CA PRO A 216 13.92 7.37 -3.96
C PRO A 216 14.96 7.05 -2.88
N ALA A 217 14.55 6.51 -1.73
CA ALA A 217 15.47 6.10 -0.66
C ALA A 217 16.39 4.94 -1.12
N LEU A 218 15.82 3.93 -1.78
CA LEU A 218 16.57 2.81 -2.35
C LEU A 218 17.52 3.26 -3.47
N GLN A 219 17.09 4.20 -4.31
CA GLN A 219 17.94 4.77 -5.36
C GLN A 219 19.13 5.58 -4.78
N GLN A 220 18.93 6.30 -3.69
CA GLN A 220 20.04 6.98 -2.98
C GLN A 220 21.04 5.96 -2.43
N LEU A 221 20.56 4.88 -1.84
CA LEU A 221 21.40 3.79 -1.33
C LEU A 221 22.20 3.13 -2.46
N ALA A 222 21.55 2.81 -3.57
CA ALA A 222 22.16 2.20 -4.76
C ALA A 222 23.28 3.05 -5.35
N ARG A 223 23.18 4.38 -5.25
CA ARG A 223 24.18 5.34 -5.73
C ARG A 223 25.25 5.70 -4.68
N GLY A 224 25.15 5.14 -3.47
CA GLY A 224 26.05 5.49 -2.37
C GLY A 224 25.87 6.90 -1.80
N VAL A 225 24.73 7.53 -2.06
CA VAL A 225 24.37 8.86 -1.46
C VAL A 225 24.02 8.67 0.02
N THR A 226 23.33 7.59 0.35
CA THR A 226 23.10 7.12 1.71
C THR A 226 23.65 5.72 1.88
N HIS A 227 23.99 5.33 3.10
CA HIS A 227 24.46 3.98 3.44
C HIS A 227 23.48 3.21 4.32
N VAL A 228 22.52 3.92 4.90
CA VAL A 228 21.41 3.36 5.70
C VAL A 228 20.16 4.15 5.40
N SER A 229 19.01 3.48 5.30
CA SER A 229 17.69 4.09 5.20
C SER A 229 16.61 3.14 5.70
N LEU A 230 15.37 3.61 5.78
CA LEU A 230 14.19 2.75 5.92
C LEU A 230 13.66 2.39 4.53
N SER A 231 13.06 1.23 4.41
CA SER A 231 12.34 0.81 3.21
C SER A 231 11.29 -0.25 3.53
N TYR A 232 10.37 -0.43 2.60
CA TYR A 232 9.47 -1.56 2.59
C TYR A 232 10.17 -2.80 2.01
N ASN A 233 9.87 -3.96 2.57
CA ASN A 233 10.49 -5.22 2.17
C ASN A 233 10.25 -5.59 0.69
N GLY A 234 9.04 -5.32 0.17
CA GLY A 234 8.71 -5.56 -1.23
C GLY A 234 9.50 -4.67 -2.17
N ASP A 235 9.55 -3.35 -1.92
CA ASP A 235 10.35 -2.42 -2.72
C ASP A 235 11.83 -2.83 -2.76
N TYR A 236 12.39 -3.20 -1.61
CA TYR A 236 13.78 -3.68 -1.56
C TYR A 236 13.97 -4.91 -2.43
N LEU A 237 13.07 -5.90 -2.35
CA LEU A 237 13.18 -7.11 -3.15
C LEU A 237 13.04 -6.82 -4.64
N PHE A 238 12.05 -6.01 -5.04
CA PHE A 238 11.84 -5.58 -6.41
C PHE A 238 13.14 -4.99 -7.01
N TYR A 239 13.74 -4.02 -6.32
CA TYR A 239 14.97 -3.39 -6.80
C TYR A 239 16.16 -4.35 -6.84
N LYS A 240 16.24 -5.28 -5.91
CA LYS A 240 17.30 -6.30 -5.86
C LYS A 240 17.20 -7.28 -7.02
N GLU A 241 15.98 -7.73 -7.36
CA GLU A 241 15.78 -8.65 -8.49
C GLU A 241 16.00 -7.95 -9.85
N GLU A 242 15.57 -6.69 -9.98
CA GLU A 242 15.76 -5.89 -11.19
C GLU A 242 17.22 -5.44 -11.39
N ASN A 243 18.00 -5.26 -10.31
CA ASN A 243 19.35 -4.71 -10.35
C ASN A 243 20.31 -5.50 -9.44
N PRO A 244 20.51 -6.82 -9.64
CA PRO A 244 21.20 -7.68 -8.70
C PRO A 244 22.66 -7.25 -8.45
N ASP A 245 23.38 -6.76 -9.44
CA ASP A 245 24.75 -6.30 -9.29
C ASP A 245 24.86 -5.06 -8.40
N THR A 246 23.94 -4.10 -8.56
CA THR A 246 23.89 -2.88 -7.76
C THR A 246 23.49 -3.18 -6.31
N PHE A 247 22.54 -4.09 -6.12
CA PHE A 247 22.00 -4.44 -4.81
C PHE A 247 22.70 -5.60 -4.12
N LYS A 248 23.79 -6.18 -4.67
CA LYS A 248 24.50 -7.34 -4.09
C LYS A 248 24.92 -7.14 -2.62
N ASN A 249 25.34 -5.92 -2.27
CA ASN A 249 25.81 -5.54 -0.94
C ASN A 249 24.77 -4.76 -0.12
N ILE A 250 23.61 -4.47 -0.70
CA ILE A 250 22.49 -3.85 0.02
C ILE A 250 21.68 -4.97 0.67
N LYS A 251 21.41 -4.84 1.96
CA LYS A 251 20.67 -5.81 2.77
C LYS A 251 19.47 -5.15 3.41
N PHE A 252 18.45 -5.95 3.66
CA PHE A 252 17.28 -5.59 4.44
C PHE A 252 17.31 -6.34 5.78
N MET A 253 16.90 -5.68 6.86
CA MET A 253 16.72 -6.35 8.16
C MET A 253 15.52 -5.79 8.93
N ILE A 254 14.92 -6.65 9.73
CA ILE A 254 13.90 -6.33 10.74
C ILE A 254 14.67 -6.11 12.06
N PRO A 255 14.59 -4.92 12.68
CA PRO A 255 15.25 -4.64 13.97
C PRO A 255 14.70 -5.49 15.11
N ASP A 256 15.56 -5.84 16.07
CA ASP A 256 15.17 -6.66 17.23
C ASP A 256 14.23 -5.94 18.19
N GLU A 257 14.23 -4.62 18.19
CA GLU A 257 13.31 -3.81 18.99
C GLU A 257 11.88 -3.78 18.44
N GLY A 258 11.64 -4.35 17.26
CA GLY A 258 10.36 -4.40 16.60
C GLY A 258 10.17 -3.34 15.51
N THR A 259 9.22 -3.61 14.62
CA THR A 259 8.90 -2.74 13.49
C THR A 259 7.45 -2.87 13.04
N GLU A 260 7.09 -2.12 12.02
CA GLU A 260 5.76 -2.10 11.43
C GLU A 260 5.46 -3.36 10.62
N LEU A 261 4.28 -3.91 10.87
CA LEU A 261 3.51 -4.74 9.94
C LEU A 261 2.37 -3.89 9.40
N TRP A 262 2.39 -3.58 8.12
CA TRP A 262 1.27 -2.88 7.48
C TRP A 262 0.45 -3.85 6.63
N VAL A 263 -0.85 -3.57 6.53
CA VAL A 263 -1.81 -4.29 5.70
C VAL A 263 -2.63 -3.29 4.93
N ASP A 264 -2.56 -3.35 3.62
CA ASP A 264 -3.45 -2.61 2.75
C ASP A 264 -4.69 -3.44 2.45
N SER A 265 -5.84 -2.81 2.47
CA SER A 265 -7.12 -3.50 2.31
C SER A 265 -8.01 -2.81 1.29
N MET A 266 -8.69 -3.59 0.47
CA MET A 266 -9.74 -3.07 -0.40
C MET A 266 -10.98 -2.75 0.45
N MET A 267 -11.51 -1.54 0.28
CA MET A 267 -12.73 -1.05 0.91
C MET A 267 -13.63 -0.40 -0.13
N ILE A 268 -14.94 -0.43 0.10
CA ILE A 268 -15.94 0.17 -0.78
C ILE A 268 -16.39 1.50 -0.15
N PRO A 269 -16.21 2.67 -0.82
CA PRO A 269 -16.75 3.94 -0.35
C PRO A 269 -18.26 3.90 -0.10
N ALA A 270 -18.73 4.69 0.88
CA ALA A 270 -20.12 4.68 1.34
C ALA A 270 -21.16 5.01 0.24
N LYS A 271 -20.73 5.72 -0.81
CA LYS A 271 -21.56 6.12 -1.94
C LYS A 271 -20.95 5.69 -3.27
N ALA A 272 -20.25 4.55 -3.27
CA ALA A 272 -19.66 3.98 -4.47
C ALA A 272 -20.71 3.91 -5.61
N PRO A 273 -20.38 4.36 -6.83
CA PRO A 273 -21.32 4.32 -7.96
C PRO A 273 -21.73 2.90 -8.34
N HIS A 274 -20.81 1.92 -8.25
CA HIS A 274 -21.02 0.56 -8.72
C HIS A 274 -20.63 -0.48 -7.66
N PRO A 275 -21.32 -0.54 -6.49
CA PRO A 275 -20.91 -1.40 -5.37
C PRO A 275 -20.93 -2.89 -5.70
N ASP A 276 -21.80 -3.34 -6.60
CA ASP A 276 -21.84 -4.74 -7.04
C ASP A 276 -20.62 -5.10 -7.89
N LEU A 277 -20.19 -4.19 -8.75
CA LEU A 277 -18.97 -4.38 -9.55
C LEU A 277 -17.72 -4.32 -8.67
N ALA A 278 -17.72 -3.47 -7.63
CA ALA A 278 -16.66 -3.43 -6.62
C ALA A 278 -16.52 -4.78 -5.90
N HIS A 279 -17.62 -5.43 -5.50
CA HIS A 279 -17.57 -6.77 -4.91
C HIS A 279 -17.03 -7.82 -5.89
N LYS A 280 -17.41 -7.76 -7.17
CA LYS A 280 -16.84 -8.65 -8.18
C LYS A 280 -15.33 -8.47 -8.31
N PHE A 281 -14.84 -7.23 -8.30
CA PHE A 281 -13.40 -6.94 -8.36
C PHE A 281 -12.67 -7.45 -7.12
N ILE A 282 -13.18 -7.16 -5.94
CA ILE A 282 -12.60 -7.65 -4.68
C ILE A 282 -12.52 -9.18 -4.70
N ASN A 283 -13.62 -9.87 -5.07
CA ASN A 283 -13.61 -11.32 -5.15
C ASN A 283 -12.66 -11.87 -6.22
N PHE A 284 -12.48 -11.14 -7.32
CA PHE A 284 -11.53 -11.49 -8.38
C PHE A 284 -10.07 -11.40 -7.89
N ILE A 285 -9.73 -10.34 -7.16
CA ILE A 285 -8.39 -10.21 -6.54
C ILE A 285 -8.13 -11.29 -5.48
N LEU A 286 -9.18 -11.75 -4.77
CA LEU A 286 -9.08 -12.81 -3.78
C LEU A 286 -9.04 -14.23 -4.40
N ASP A 287 -9.11 -14.36 -5.72
CA ASP A 287 -8.81 -15.62 -6.39
C ASP A 287 -7.34 -16.00 -6.15
N PRO A 288 -7.02 -17.30 -5.87
CA PRO A 288 -5.66 -17.73 -5.54
C PRO A 288 -4.62 -17.41 -6.60
N GLU A 289 -4.91 -17.63 -7.87
CA GLU A 289 -3.97 -17.39 -8.97
C GLU A 289 -3.80 -15.89 -9.23
N ILE A 290 -4.87 -15.11 -9.16
CA ILE A 290 -4.84 -13.65 -9.33
C ILE A 290 -4.10 -12.99 -8.15
N GLY A 291 -4.37 -13.41 -6.91
CA GLY A 291 -3.67 -12.92 -5.73
C GLY A 291 -2.17 -13.22 -5.76
N ALA A 292 -1.79 -14.41 -6.26
CA ALA A 292 -0.38 -14.74 -6.47
C ALA A 292 0.24 -13.90 -7.60
N GLN A 293 -0.44 -13.74 -8.74
CA GLN A 293 0.03 -12.92 -9.85
C GLN A 293 0.31 -11.49 -9.38
N LEU A 294 -0.57 -10.92 -8.58
CA LEU A 294 -0.38 -9.58 -8.01
C LEU A 294 0.89 -9.49 -7.16
N SER A 295 1.11 -10.45 -6.27
CA SER A 295 2.30 -10.50 -5.42
C SER A 295 3.58 -10.77 -6.22
N ASN A 296 3.54 -11.64 -7.21
CA ASN A 296 4.67 -11.92 -8.11
C ASN A 296 5.05 -10.69 -8.94
N TYR A 297 4.07 -9.82 -9.27
CA TYR A 297 4.30 -8.57 -10.01
C TYR A 297 4.99 -7.50 -9.16
N ASN A 298 4.51 -7.26 -7.93
CA ASN A 298 4.95 -6.12 -7.11
C ASN A 298 5.83 -6.49 -5.91
N TYR A 299 6.12 -7.79 -5.74
CA TYR A 299 6.99 -8.34 -4.69
C TYR A 299 6.50 -8.12 -3.25
N TYR A 300 5.23 -7.79 -3.04
CA TYR A 300 4.65 -7.73 -1.71
C TYR A 300 3.98 -9.05 -1.31
N SER A 301 3.86 -9.27 -0.01
CA SER A 301 3.28 -10.50 0.52
C SER A 301 1.77 -10.58 0.24
N SER A 302 1.33 -11.76 -0.20
CA SER A 302 -0.10 -12.03 -0.36
C SER A 302 -0.76 -12.38 0.98
N PRO A 303 -1.86 -11.74 1.36
CA PRO A 303 -2.67 -12.14 2.50
C PRO A 303 -3.56 -13.36 2.19
N ASN A 304 -3.53 -13.86 0.97
CA ASN A 304 -4.34 -14.99 0.49
C ASN A 304 -3.59 -16.31 0.73
N ALA A 305 -4.04 -17.11 1.70
CA ALA A 305 -3.42 -18.39 2.03
C ALA A 305 -3.45 -19.38 0.85
N ALA A 306 -4.51 -19.36 0.05
CA ALA A 306 -4.67 -20.24 -1.09
C ALA A 306 -3.76 -19.86 -2.28
N ALA A 307 -3.21 -18.64 -2.29
CA ALA A 307 -2.26 -18.18 -3.31
C ALA A 307 -0.84 -18.78 -3.15
N THR A 308 -0.49 -19.30 -1.96
CA THR A 308 0.84 -19.81 -1.65
C THR A 308 1.45 -20.78 -2.69
N PRO A 309 0.71 -21.74 -3.26
CA PRO A 309 1.27 -22.66 -4.28
C PRO A 309 1.66 -21.98 -5.60
N TYR A 310 1.15 -20.77 -5.87
CA TYR A 310 1.34 -20.02 -7.11
C TYR A 310 2.34 -18.86 -6.95
N LEU A 311 2.84 -18.63 -5.72
CA LEU A 311 3.83 -17.58 -5.44
C LEU A 311 5.21 -18.00 -5.95
N ASP A 312 5.94 -17.03 -6.49
CA ASP A 312 7.35 -17.20 -6.79
C ASP A 312 8.14 -17.53 -5.51
N LYS A 313 9.11 -18.44 -5.62
CA LYS A 313 9.85 -18.95 -4.46
C LYS A 313 10.46 -17.82 -3.61
N VAL A 314 10.90 -16.76 -4.23
CA VAL A 314 11.51 -15.61 -3.54
C VAL A 314 10.53 -14.92 -2.59
N LEU A 315 9.24 -14.95 -2.88
CA LEU A 315 8.20 -14.33 -2.04
C LEU A 315 7.85 -15.17 -0.81
N THR A 316 8.19 -16.45 -0.79
CA THR A 316 7.94 -17.35 0.34
C THR A 316 9.09 -17.37 1.37
N GLN A 317 10.05 -16.45 1.24
CA GLN A 317 11.25 -16.37 2.06
C GLN A 317 11.52 -14.94 2.55
N PRO A 318 12.33 -14.76 3.61
CA PRO A 318 12.78 -13.44 4.01
C PRO A 318 13.50 -12.70 2.86
N PRO A 319 13.31 -11.37 2.72
CA PRO A 319 12.62 -10.50 3.67
C PRO A 319 11.12 -10.33 3.42
N VAL A 320 10.53 -10.90 2.34
CA VAL A 320 9.13 -10.68 2.00
C VAL A 320 8.23 -11.43 2.98
N THR A 321 8.43 -12.74 3.12
CA THR A 321 7.81 -13.48 4.22
C THR A 321 8.77 -13.42 5.40
N PRO A 322 8.43 -12.71 6.51
CA PRO A 322 9.29 -12.65 7.69
C PRO A 322 9.61 -14.03 8.23
N ALA A 323 10.83 -14.20 8.76
CA ALA A 323 11.20 -15.42 9.44
C ALA A 323 10.36 -15.61 10.71
N ASP A 324 10.10 -16.86 11.13
CA ASP A 324 9.34 -17.15 12.35
C ASP A 324 9.90 -16.42 13.57
N SER A 325 11.20 -16.25 13.66
CA SER A 325 11.88 -15.52 14.74
C SER A 325 11.62 -14.01 14.76
N ASP A 326 11.05 -13.46 13.71
CA ASP A 326 10.78 -12.04 13.57
C ASP A 326 9.29 -11.70 13.73
N ILE A 327 8.40 -12.72 13.76
CA ILE A 327 6.94 -12.49 13.80
C ILE A 327 6.53 -11.72 15.05
N ASP A 328 7.08 -12.06 16.22
CA ASP A 328 6.75 -11.38 17.50
C ASP A 328 7.27 -9.94 17.58
N LYS A 329 8.08 -9.51 16.61
CA LYS A 329 8.61 -8.14 16.50
C LYS A 329 7.76 -7.25 15.59
N LEU A 330 6.69 -7.80 14.99
CA LEU A 330 5.85 -7.10 14.03
C LEU A 330 4.61 -6.53 14.72
N HIS A 331 4.42 -5.23 14.58
CA HIS A 331 3.33 -4.50 15.22
C HIS A 331 2.52 -3.72 14.20
N PHE A 332 1.20 -3.75 14.31
CA PHE A 332 0.37 -2.84 13.53
C PHE A 332 0.60 -1.40 13.97
N THR A 333 0.83 -0.51 13.02
CA THR A 333 0.82 0.92 13.29
C THR A 333 -0.53 1.32 13.88
N PRO A 334 -0.55 1.99 15.05
CA PRO A 334 -1.81 2.32 15.73
C PRO A 334 -2.62 3.36 14.95
N SER A 335 -3.93 3.19 14.93
CA SER A 335 -4.83 4.24 14.45
C SER A 335 -4.87 5.39 15.47
N LEU A 336 -4.65 6.61 14.97
CA LEU A 336 -4.68 7.82 15.80
C LEU A 336 -5.88 8.69 15.43
N GLU A 337 -6.58 9.18 16.45
CA GLU A 337 -7.83 9.93 16.29
C GLU A 337 -7.95 11.06 17.31
N GLY A 338 -8.83 12.01 17.03
CA GLY A 338 -9.14 13.10 17.95
C GLY A 338 -7.91 13.85 18.45
N ASP A 339 -7.85 14.07 19.76
CA ASP A 339 -6.75 14.82 20.42
C ASP A 339 -5.40 14.08 20.28
N LYS A 340 -5.39 12.74 20.24
CA LYS A 340 -4.16 11.98 20.03
C LYS A 340 -3.57 12.25 18.66
N LEU A 341 -4.39 12.22 17.61
CA LEU A 341 -3.94 12.54 16.26
C LEU A 341 -3.44 13.99 16.16
N GLN A 342 -4.16 14.94 16.77
CA GLN A 342 -3.75 16.34 16.77
C GLN A 342 -2.39 16.52 17.48
N THR A 343 -2.22 15.93 18.65
CA THR A 343 -0.99 15.98 19.42
C THR A 343 0.17 15.34 18.65
N PHE A 344 -0.03 14.19 18.07
CA PHE A 344 0.96 13.51 17.24
C PHE A 344 1.38 14.39 16.06
N ASN A 345 0.42 14.94 15.32
CA ASN A 345 0.69 15.82 14.18
C ASN A 345 1.46 17.10 14.58
N GLN A 346 1.19 17.66 15.76
CA GLN A 346 1.96 18.80 16.27
C GLN A 346 3.43 18.42 16.52
N LEU A 347 3.68 17.31 17.22
CA LEU A 347 5.04 16.82 17.48
C LEU A 347 5.77 16.46 16.18
N TRP A 348 5.09 15.81 15.24
CA TRP A 348 5.68 15.49 13.94
C TRP A 348 6.01 16.74 13.11
N THR A 349 5.11 17.72 13.08
CA THR A 349 5.37 19.01 12.43
C THR A 349 6.59 19.72 13.03
N GLU A 350 6.75 19.65 14.36
CA GLU A 350 7.94 20.18 15.03
C GLU A 350 9.21 19.43 14.59
N VAL A 351 9.16 18.10 14.50
CA VAL A 351 10.28 17.29 13.99
C VAL A 351 10.62 17.67 12.55
N GLN A 352 9.64 17.87 11.68
CA GLN A 352 9.91 18.22 10.28
C GLN A 352 10.45 19.64 10.09
N SER A 353 9.96 20.60 10.86
CA SER A 353 10.22 22.04 10.64
C SER A 353 11.51 22.57 11.28
N ARG A 354 12.04 21.90 12.30
CA ARG A 354 13.30 22.24 12.99
C ARG A 354 14.47 21.39 12.50
#